data_65aa73bced07f7c763d8f324acbcd96c
#
_entry.id   65aa73bced07f7c763d8f324acbcd96c
#
_cell.length_a   1.000
_cell.length_b   1.000
_cell.length_c   1.000
_cell.angle_alpha   90.00
_cell.angle_beta   90.00
_cell.angle_gamma   90.00
#
_symmetry.space_group_name_H-M   'P 1'
#
loop_
_entity.id
_entity.type
_entity.pdbx_description
1 polymer ?
#
loop_
_entity_poly.entity_id
_entity_poly.type
_entity_poly.pdbx_seq_one_letter_code
_entity_poly.pdbx_strand_id
1 'polypeptide(L)'
;MANLIEIYGKAGQGKSVVFADKILKTIDKGRYCIVVTEEKRHLIHRLLKTYDNVDALNEYVLSFNQLEPTNFSAKVEDVIRIIEELKSHYIKEENKKIDTIFIDDPMNFSIKSIDKAKFIRYIHDMKEVNNIVITRQKSMAILPCSAQIYDIAYDCERVNDAIMVNMIPSNQKPYDIDIYPEKETININKFI
;
A
#
# COMPACT_ATOMS: atom_id res chain seq x y z
N MET A 1 -11.10 -7.42 -11.53
CA MET A 1 -10.61 -7.46 -10.14
C MET A 1 -9.34 -6.67 -10.07
N ALA A 2 -9.11 -5.94 -8.99
CA ALA A 2 -7.82 -5.27 -8.76
C ALA A 2 -6.73 -6.30 -8.47
N ASN A 3 -5.47 -6.01 -8.84
CA ASN A 3 -4.33 -6.81 -8.39
C ASN A 3 -4.06 -6.49 -6.92
N LEU A 4 -3.99 -7.51 -6.08
CA LEU A 4 -3.63 -7.35 -4.68
C LEU A 4 -2.12 -7.58 -4.51
N ILE A 5 -1.41 -6.51 -4.15
CA ILE A 5 0.05 -6.47 -4.03
C ILE A 5 0.41 -6.32 -2.55
N GLU A 6 1.19 -7.24 -2.03
CA GLU A 6 1.68 -7.18 -0.66
C GLU A 6 3.16 -6.80 -0.61
N ILE A 7 3.48 -5.80 0.22
CA ILE A 7 4.85 -5.46 0.61
C ILE A 7 5.05 -5.93 2.05
N TYR A 8 5.88 -6.93 2.28
CA TYR A 8 6.06 -7.49 3.60
C TYR A 8 7.54 -7.60 4.00
N GLY A 9 7.78 -7.68 5.30
CA GLY A 9 9.10 -7.80 5.87
C GLY A 9 9.06 -7.66 7.40
N LYS A 10 10.16 -7.95 8.07
CA LYS A 10 10.29 -7.74 9.51
C LYS A 10 10.20 -6.24 9.85
N ALA A 11 10.03 -5.90 11.11
CA ALA A 11 10.16 -4.52 11.58
C ALA A 11 11.54 -3.95 11.20
N GLY A 12 11.59 -2.69 10.77
CA GLY A 12 12.84 -2.02 10.39
C GLY A 12 13.42 -2.38 9.03
N GLN A 13 12.82 -3.29 8.26
CA GLN A 13 13.32 -3.71 6.94
C GLN A 13 12.96 -2.75 5.79
N GLY A 14 12.39 -1.58 6.09
CA GLY A 14 12.18 -0.54 5.08
C GLY A 14 10.88 -0.64 4.28
N LYS A 15 9.90 -1.42 4.70
CA LYS A 15 8.59 -1.51 4.04
C LYS A 15 7.96 -0.15 3.71
N SER A 16 8.01 0.78 4.67
CA SER A 16 7.44 2.13 4.48
C SER A 16 8.18 2.93 3.40
N VAL A 17 9.50 2.71 3.23
CA VAL A 17 10.28 3.31 2.14
C VAL A 17 9.88 2.72 0.80
N VAL A 18 9.74 1.39 0.72
CA VAL A 18 9.25 0.72 -0.48
C VAL A 18 7.85 1.18 -0.84
N PHE A 19 6.97 1.30 0.15
CA PHE A 19 5.61 1.78 -0.01
C PHE A 19 5.60 3.22 -0.58
N ALA A 20 6.41 4.13 -0.01
CA ALA A 20 6.55 5.48 -0.53
C ALA A 20 7.13 5.49 -1.96
N ASP A 21 8.14 4.66 -2.27
CA ASP A 21 8.69 4.53 -3.62
C ASP A 21 7.62 4.12 -4.64
N LYS A 22 6.75 3.17 -4.29
CA LYS A 22 5.64 2.77 -5.17
C LYS A 22 4.60 3.87 -5.37
N ILE A 23 4.32 4.67 -4.34
CA ILE A 23 3.47 5.87 -4.48
C ILE A 23 4.12 6.83 -5.48
N LEU A 24 5.41 7.17 -5.30
CA LEU A 24 6.13 8.09 -6.18
C LEU A 24 6.18 7.59 -7.62
N LYS A 25 6.49 6.32 -7.84
CA LYS A 25 6.49 5.72 -9.18
C LYS A 25 5.11 5.73 -9.85
N THR A 26 4.04 5.63 -9.06
CA THR A 26 2.66 5.70 -9.57
C THR A 26 2.34 7.12 -10.05
N ILE A 27 2.66 8.13 -9.25
CA ILE A 27 2.41 9.53 -9.63
C ILE A 27 3.34 10.02 -10.74
N ASP A 28 4.60 9.54 -10.82
CA ASP A 28 5.51 9.82 -11.92
C ASP A 28 4.96 9.38 -13.28
N LYS A 29 4.08 8.38 -13.28
CA LYS A 29 3.36 7.92 -14.47
C LYS A 29 2.05 8.67 -14.73
N GLY A 30 1.78 9.75 -13.98
CA GLY A 30 0.55 10.52 -14.10
C GLY A 30 -0.70 9.74 -13.69
N ARG A 31 -0.60 8.84 -12.70
CA ARG A 31 -1.69 7.99 -12.25
C ARG A 31 -2.20 8.43 -10.90
N TYR A 32 -3.51 8.52 -10.78
CA TYR A 32 -4.17 8.88 -9.52
C TYR A 32 -4.13 7.75 -8.51
N CYS A 33 -3.83 8.09 -7.26
CA CYS A 33 -3.86 7.14 -6.16
C CYS A 33 -4.52 7.72 -4.90
N ILE A 34 -4.97 6.81 -4.04
CA ILE A 34 -5.47 7.10 -2.70
C ILE A 34 -4.50 6.44 -1.71
N VAL A 35 -4.12 7.15 -0.66
CA VAL A 35 -3.23 6.63 0.39
C VAL A 35 -3.97 6.63 1.72
N VAL A 36 -4.06 5.47 2.34
CA VAL A 36 -4.65 5.27 3.67
C VAL A 36 -3.56 4.75 4.60
N THR A 37 -3.29 5.47 5.66
CA THR A 37 -2.25 5.09 6.63
C THR A 37 -2.81 5.03 8.04
N GLU A 38 -2.22 4.18 8.89
CA GLU A 38 -2.38 4.20 10.32
C GLU A 38 -1.43 5.25 10.98
N GLU A 39 -1.13 5.13 12.25
CA GLU A 39 -0.29 6.05 13.05
C GLU A 39 1.04 6.50 12.41
N LYS A 40 1.53 5.79 11.41
CA LYS A 40 2.78 6.11 10.70
C LYS A 40 2.65 7.18 9.62
N ARG A 41 1.53 7.91 9.58
CA ARG A 41 1.33 9.04 8.66
C ARG A 41 2.55 9.94 8.57
N HIS A 42 3.14 10.28 9.72
CA HIS A 42 4.30 11.16 9.76
C HIS A 42 5.50 10.58 9.03
N LEU A 43 5.71 9.26 9.07
CA LEU A 43 6.80 8.62 8.37
C LEU A 43 6.56 8.64 6.86
N ILE A 44 5.43 8.14 6.40
CA ILE A 44 5.10 8.12 4.95
C ILE A 44 5.06 9.54 4.39
N HIS A 45 4.38 10.46 5.07
CA HIS A 45 4.31 11.85 4.64
C HIS A 45 5.70 12.51 4.59
N ARG A 46 6.59 12.22 5.56
CA ARG A 46 7.97 12.71 5.54
C ARG A 46 8.77 12.14 4.39
N LEU A 47 8.62 10.85 4.08
CA LEU A 47 9.26 10.21 2.93
C LEU A 47 8.78 10.81 1.61
N LEU A 48 7.49 11.10 1.49
CA LEU A 48 6.94 11.75 0.29
C LEU A 48 7.36 13.22 0.17
N LYS A 49 7.63 13.92 1.26
CA LYS A 49 8.12 15.32 1.24
C LYS A 49 9.52 15.48 0.65
N THR A 50 10.31 14.42 0.57
CA THR A 50 11.61 14.46 -0.09
C THR A 50 11.51 14.41 -1.62
N TYR A 51 10.29 14.29 -2.14
CA TYR A 51 10.04 14.28 -3.57
C TYR A 51 10.06 15.69 -4.15
N ASP A 52 10.86 15.89 -5.19
CA ASP A 52 11.10 17.21 -5.76
C ASP A 52 9.88 17.80 -6.49
N ASN A 53 9.02 16.94 -7.04
CA ASN A 53 7.83 17.38 -7.77
C ASN A 53 6.58 17.41 -6.87
N VAL A 54 6.48 18.45 -6.05
CA VAL A 54 5.37 18.65 -5.11
C VAL A 54 4.02 18.83 -5.85
N ASP A 55 4.04 19.42 -7.04
CA ASP A 55 2.83 19.64 -7.84
C ASP A 55 2.24 18.30 -8.29
N ALA A 56 3.07 17.37 -8.78
CA ALA A 56 2.61 16.02 -9.11
C ALA A 56 2.08 15.27 -7.89
N LEU A 57 2.73 15.45 -6.72
CA LEU A 57 2.23 14.85 -5.48
C LEU A 57 0.82 15.35 -5.13
N ASN A 58 0.61 16.67 -5.21
CA ASN A 58 -0.69 17.29 -4.92
C ASN A 58 -1.76 16.96 -5.97
N GLU A 59 -1.35 16.77 -7.23
CA GLU A 59 -2.28 16.46 -8.32
C GLU A 59 -2.73 14.99 -8.29
N TYR A 60 -1.80 14.05 -8.13
CA TYR A 60 -2.06 12.63 -8.34
C TYR A 60 -2.33 11.85 -7.05
N VAL A 61 -1.93 12.34 -5.89
CA VAL A 61 -2.38 11.78 -4.60
C VAL A 61 -3.70 12.44 -4.21
N LEU A 62 -4.80 11.82 -4.61
CA LEU A 62 -6.15 12.38 -4.42
C LEU A 62 -6.54 12.53 -2.94
N SER A 63 -6.09 11.59 -2.12
CA SER A 63 -6.32 11.65 -0.68
C SER A 63 -5.19 10.98 0.07
N PHE A 64 -4.76 11.64 1.13
CA PHE A 64 -3.85 11.10 2.12
C PHE A 64 -4.61 11.04 3.46
N ASN A 65 -5.35 9.96 3.66
CA ASN A 65 -6.20 9.83 4.83
C ASN A 65 -5.49 9.09 5.95
N GLN A 66 -5.49 9.69 7.13
CA GLN A 66 -5.06 9.04 8.36
C GLN A 66 -6.29 8.46 9.05
N LEU A 67 -6.25 7.17 9.28
CA LEU A 67 -7.16 6.54 10.21
C LEU A 67 -6.72 6.92 11.63
N GLU A 68 -7.39 7.89 12.23
CA GLU A 68 -7.15 8.19 13.64
C GLU A 68 -7.64 7.01 14.47
N PRO A 69 -6.79 6.42 15.32
CA PRO A 69 -7.23 5.44 16.28
C PRO A 69 -8.12 6.15 17.33
N THR A 70 -9.39 6.30 17.05
CA THR A 70 -10.37 6.65 18.07
C THR A 70 -10.51 5.44 18.98
N ASN A 71 -9.78 5.45 20.12
CA ASN A 71 -9.90 4.43 21.17
C ASN A 71 -9.74 2.97 20.74
N PHE A 72 -8.50 2.55 20.47
CA PHE A 72 -8.04 1.15 20.40
C PHE A 72 -8.51 0.24 19.26
N SER A 73 -9.32 0.66 18.33
CA SER A 73 -9.49 -0.08 17.06
C SER A 73 -10.28 0.75 16.04
N ALA A 74 -9.63 1.25 15.00
CA ALA A 74 -10.37 1.52 13.77
C ALA A 74 -11.02 0.19 13.37
N LYS A 75 -12.35 0.15 13.34
CA LYS A 75 -13.05 -1.06 12.92
C LYS A 75 -12.79 -1.24 11.43
N VAL A 76 -12.67 -2.46 11.00
CA VAL A 76 -12.52 -2.77 9.55
C VAL A 76 -13.62 -2.09 8.73
N GLU A 77 -14.82 -2.00 9.29
CA GLU A 77 -15.95 -1.30 8.68
C GLU A 77 -15.68 0.19 8.44
N ASP A 78 -14.98 0.86 9.34
CA ASP A 78 -14.63 2.28 9.18
C ASP A 78 -13.61 2.48 8.06
N VAL A 79 -12.62 1.58 7.95
CA VAL A 79 -11.64 1.60 6.85
C VAL A 79 -12.33 1.38 5.52
N ILE A 80 -13.21 0.38 5.43
CA ILE A 80 -13.99 0.09 4.23
C ILE A 80 -14.86 1.30 3.86
N ARG A 81 -15.56 1.88 4.82
CA ARG A 81 -16.40 3.06 4.60
C ARG A 81 -15.60 4.23 4.05
N ILE A 82 -14.44 4.55 4.64
CA ILE A 82 -13.57 5.63 4.16
C ILE A 82 -13.12 5.38 2.72
N ILE A 83 -12.69 4.16 2.40
CA ILE A 83 -12.26 3.82 1.04
C ILE A 83 -13.42 3.98 0.05
N GLU A 84 -14.63 3.51 0.41
CA GLU A 84 -15.81 3.64 -0.47
C GLU A 84 -16.27 5.08 -0.64
N GLU A 85 -16.23 5.90 0.41
CA GLU A 85 -16.54 7.34 0.33
C GLU A 85 -15.55 8.06 -0.60
N LEU A 86 -14.25 7.81 -0.46
CA LEU A 86 -13.21 8.40 -1.32
C LEU A 86 -13.36 7.93 -2.77
N LYS A 87 -13.58 6.64 -3.00
CA LYS A 87 -13.82 6.12 -4.35
C LYS A 87 -15.06 6.75 -4.97
N SER A 88 -16.16 6.81 -4.24
CA SER A 88 -17.41 7.40 -4.74
C SER A 88 -17.21 8.85 -5.13
N HIS A 89 -16.55 9.63 -4.29
CA HIS A 89 -16.25 11.03 -4.57
C HIS A 89 -15.40 11.20 -5.84
N TYR A 90 -14.23 10.58 -5.88
CA TYR A 90 -13.30 10.82 -7.00
C TYR A 90 -13.76 10.16 -8.31
N ILE A 91 -14.34 8.97 -8.28
CA ILE A 91 -14.77 8.28 -9.50
C ILE A 91 -16.08 8.87 -10.03
N LYS A 92 -17.08 9.09 -9.15
CA LYS A 92 -18.43 9.48 -9.61
C LYS A 92 -18.59 11.00 -9.74
N GLU A 93 -18.02 11.78 -8.83
CA GLU A 93 -18.21 13.23 -8.80
C GLU A 93 -17.13 13.96 -9.60
N GLU A 94 -15.86 13.53 -9.49
CA GLU A 94 -14.75 14.16 -10.20
C GLU A 94 -14.34 13.43 -11.50
N ASN A 95 -14.96 12.31 -11.82
CA ASN A 95 -14.66 11.49 -13.01
C ASN A 95 -13.17 11.12 -13.14
N LYS A 96 -12.49 10.90 -12.02
CA LYS A 96 -11.08 10.50 -11.98
C LYS A 96 -10.94 8.98 -11.94
N LYS A 97 -10.05 8.44 -12.78
CA LYS A 97 -9.73 7.01 -12.77
C LYS A 97 -8.66 6.73 -11.73
N ILE A 98 -9.03 6.18 -10.59
CA ILE A 98 -8.08 5.75 -9.56
C ILE A 98 -7.32 4.52 -10.07
N ASP A 99 -5.99 4.60 -10.14
CA ASP A 99 -5.15 3.47 -10.53
C ASP A 99 -4.84 2.56 -9.34
N THR A 100 -4.42 3.14 -8.22
CA THR A 100 -3.94 2.36 -7.07
C THR A 100 -4.48 2.91 -5.76
N ILE A 101 -4.89 2.01 -4.87
CA ILE A 101 -5.15 2.31 -3.47
C ILE A 101 -4.01 1.73 -2.62
N PHE A 102 -3.33 2.59 -1.90
CA PHE A 102 -2.24 2.26 -0.98
C PHE A 102 -2.75 2.22 0.45
N ILE A 103 -2.57 1.11 1.16
CA ILE A 103 -3.04 0.91 2.54
C ILE A 103 -1.88 0.44 3.40
N ASP A 104 -1.40 1.29 4.32
CA ASP A 104 -0.29 0.94 5.19
C ASP A 104 -0.79 0.13 6.39
N ASP A 105 -0.26 -1.08 6.51
CA ASP A 105 -0.45 -2.05 7.59
C ASP A 105 -1.92 -2.29 8.04
N PRO A 106 -2.82 -2.63 7.09
CA PRO A 106 -4.24 -2.80 7.40
C PRO A 106 -4.51 -3.94 8.40
N MET A 107 -3.55 -4.84 8.60
CA MET A 107 -3.69 -5.95 9.54
C MET A 107 -3.59 -5.52 10.99
N ASN A 108 -3.13 -4.30 11.26
CA ASN A 108 -3.14 -3.71 12.60
C ASN A 108 -4.50 -3.07 12.96
N PHE A 109 -5.39 -2.87 11.99
CA PHE A 109 -6.70 -2.26 12.24
C PHE A 109 -7.64 -3.12 13.10
N SER A 110 -7.38 -4.43 13.19
CA SER A 110 -8.17 -5.30 14.04
C SER A 110 -7.37 -6.47 14.58
N ILE A 111 -7.61 -6.79 15.85
CA ILE A 111 -7.04 -7.97 16.52
C ILE A 111 -7.81 -9.24 16.11
N LYS A 112 -9.06 -9.12 15.64
CA LYS A 112 -9.92 -10.26 15.33
C LYS A 112 -9.63 -10.82 13.95
N SER A 113 -9.40 -12.11 13.85
CA SER A 113 -9.15 -12.81 12.57
C SER A 113 -10.34 -12.70 11.59
N ILE A 114 -11.57 -12.64 12.11
CA ILE A 114 -12.77 -12.50 11.26
C ILE A 114 -12.83 -11.14 10.56
N ASP A 115 -12.38 -10.07 11.22
CA ASP A 115 -12.35 -8.73 10.63
C ASP A 115 -11.28 -8.65 9.55
N LYS A 116 -10.13 -9.29 9.77
CA LYS A 116 -9.08 -9.43 8.77
C LYS A 116 -9.59 -10.17 7.53
N ALA A 117 -10.30 -11.26 7.72
CA ALA A 117 -10.90 -12.01 6.61
C ALA A 117 -11.94 -11.20 5.83
N LYS A 118 -12.78 -10.42 6.51
CA LYS A 118 -13.73 -9.49 5.87
C LYS A 118 -13.01 -8.44 5.05
N PHE A 119 -11.95 -7.82 5.59
CA PHE A 119 -11.19 -6.81 4.89
C PHE A 119 -10.52 -7.37 3.63
N ILE A 120 -9.85 -8.52 3.74
CA ILE A 120 -9.22 -9.20 2.61
C ILE A 120 -10.26 -9.51 1.52
N ARG A 121 -11.42 -10.02 1.91
CA ARG A 121 -12.50 -10.28 0.95
C ARG A 121 -12.97 -9.01 0.26
N TYR A 122 -13.16 -7.94 1.02
CA TYR A 122 -13.54 -6.64 0.46
C TYR A 122 -12.56 -6.15 -0.59
N ILE A 123 -11.25 -6.14 -0.28
CA ILE A 123 -10.23 -5.67 -1.22
C ILE A 123 -10.10 -6.58 -2.44
N HIS A 124 -10.27 -7.89 -2.27
CA HIS A 124 -10.24 -8.85 -3.38
C HIS A 124 -11.43 -8.68 -4.34
N ASP A 125 -12.59 -8.31 -3.82
CA ASP A 125 -13.80 -8.10 -4.61
C ASP A 125 -13.85 -6.72 -5.29
N MET A 126 -12.89 -5.84 -5.03
CA MET A 126 -12.85 -4.48 -5.58
C MET A 126 -12.59 -4.48 -7.08
N LYS A 127 -13.37 -3.70 -7.85
CA LYS A 127 -13.35 -3.72 -9.32
C LYS A 127 -12.96 -2.40 -9.99
N GLU A 128 -13.04 -1.30 -9.28
CA GLU A 128 -12.96 0.04 -9.87
C GLU A 128 -11.55 0.65 -9.87
N VAL A 129 -10.57 -0.13 -9.39
CA VAL A 129 -9.14 0.25 -9.36
C VAL A 129 -8.30 -0.85 -10.00
N ASN A 130 -7.10 -0.52 -10.45
CA ASN A 130 -6.21 -1.49 -11.07
C ASN A 130 -5.41 -2.28 -10.01
N ASN A 131 -4.93 -1.59 -8.97
CA ASN A 131 -4.08 -2.17 -7.95
C ASN A 131 -4.51 -1.78 -6.54
N ILE A 132 -4.32 -2.68 -5.60
CA ILE A 132 -4.37 -2.42 -4.17
C ILE A 132 -3.04 -2.87 -3.58
N VAL A 133 -2.32 -1.93 -2.98
CA VAL A 133 -1.01 -2.19 -2.37
C VAL A 133 -1.16 -2.11 -0.87
N ILE A 134 -0.76 -3.16 -0.18
CA ILE A 134 -0.78 -3.20 1.27
C ILE A 134 0.62 -3.47 1.83
N THR A 135 0.91 -2.94 3.02
CA THR A 135 2.08 -3.37 3.78
C THR A 135 1.68 -4.35 4.87
N ARG A 136 2.57 -5.27 5.20
CA ARG A 136 2.39 -6.20 6.31
C ARG A 136 3.70 -6.50 7.03
N GLN A 137 3.62 -6.55 8.35
CA GLN A 137 4.75 -7.00 9.16
C GLN A 137 4.85 -8.53 9.12
N LYS A 138 6.05 -9.04 8.80
CA LYS A 138 6.36 -10.46 8.90
C LYS A 138 6.43 -10.85 10.39
N SER A 139 5.37 -11.42 10.91
CA SER A 139 5.36 -11.98 12.26
C SER A 139 5.98 -13.38 12.25
N MET A 140 6.53 -13.81 13.40
CA MET A 140 7.06 -15.17 13.54
C MET A 140 5.96 -16.25 13.40
N ALA A 141 4.70 -15.91 13.66
CA ALA A 141 3.55 -16.77 13.45
C ALA A 141 2.98 -16.54 12.05
N ILE A 142 3.58 -17.14 11.05
CA ILE A 142 3.04 -17.14 9.69
C ILE A 142 1.89 -18.15 9.68
N LEU A 143 0.68 -17.66 9.46
CA LEU A 143 -0.35 -18.52 8.93
C LEU A 143 0.04 -18.87 7.49
N PRO A 144 0.25 -20.15 7.16
CA PRO A 144 0.68 -20.55 5.80
C PRO A 144 -0.24 -20.09 4.68
N CYS A 145 -1.46 -19.70 5.03
CA CYS A 145 -2.50 -19.27 4.10
C CYS A 145 -2.32 -17.86 3.53
N SER A 146 -1.43 -17.04 4.06
CA SER A 146 -1.32 -15.64 3.60
C SER A 146 -0.70 -15.52 2.20
N ALA A 147 0.17 -16.43 1.81
CA ALA A 147 0.79 -16.45 0.48
C ALA A 147 -0.20 -16.77 -0.66
N GLN A 148 -1.37 -17.31 -0.35
CA GLN A 148 -2.40 -17.65 -1.35
C GLN A 148 -3.43 -16.54 -1.60
N ILE A 149 -3.38 -15.45 -0.83
CA ILE A 149 -4.38 -14.39 -0.86
C ILE A 149 -3.96 -13.26 -1.80
N TYR A 150 -2.65 -13.07 -1.96
CA TYR A 150 -2.09 -11.98 -2.75
C TYR A 150 -1.73 -12.43 -4.16
N ASP A 151 -2.01 -11.59 -5.13
CA ASP A 151 -1.62 -11.85 -6.52
C ASP A 151 -0.11 -11.74 -6.66
N ILE A 152 0.50 -10.76 -5.96
CA ILE A 152 1.92 -10.48 -5.97
C ILE A 152 2.37 -10.16 -4.54
N ALA A 153 3.50 -10.72 -4.12
CA ALA A 153 4.09 -10.40 -2.81
C ALA A 153 5.58 -10.06 -2.95
N TYR A 154 6.00 -9.03 -2.25
CA TYR A 154 7.38 -8.53 -2.21
C TYR A 154 7.98 -8.69 -0.82
N ASP A 155 9.08 -9.41 -0.72
CA ASP A 155 9.89 -9.51 0.51
C ASP A 155 10.91 -8.35 0.52
N CYS A 156 10.88 -7.58 1.60
CA CYS A 156 11.78 -6.45 1.81
C CYS A 156 12.85 -6.83 2.83
N GLU A 157 14.11 -6.61 2.46
CA GLU A 157 15.27 -6.79 3.33
C GLU A 157 16.17 -5.57 3.27
N ARG A 158 16.48 -4.99 4.43
CA ARG A 158 17.41 -3.87 4.53
C ARG A 158 18.85 -4.39 4.60
N VAL A 159 19.66 -3.91 3.66
CA VAL A 159 21.12 -4.20 3.61
C VAL A 159 21.84 -2.86 3.56
N ASN A 160 22.44 -2.44 4.67
CA ASN A 160 23.08 -1.13 4.84
C ASN A 160 22.12 0.04 4.52
N ASP A 161 22.48 0.88 3.54
CA ASP A 161 21.70 2.04 3.09
C ASP A 161 20.77 1.71 1.90
N ALA A 162 20.52 0.45 1.66
CA ALA A 162 19.64 0.00 0.61
C ALA A 162 18.58 -0.98 1.13
N ILE A 163 17.46 -1.04 0.41
CA ILE A 163 16.42 -2.05 0.63
C ILE A 163 16.39 -2.92 -0.61
N MET A 164 16.66 -4.18 -0.42
CA MET A 164 16.45 -5.21 -1.43
C MET A 164 15.00 -5.64 -1.41
N VAL A 165 14.36 -5.58 -2.56
CA VAL A 165 12.97 -5.96 -2.75
C VAL A 165 12.93 -7.10 -3.76
N ASN A 166 12.43 -8.24 -3.36
CA ASN A 166 12.33 -9.40 -4.22
C ASN A 166 10.90 -9.90 -4.29
N MET A 167 10.38 -10.12 -5.49
CA MET A 167 9.11 -10.79 -5.66
C MET A 167 9.22 -12.24 -5.19
N ILE A 168 8.27 -12.66 -4.37
CA ILE A 168 8.16 -14.07 -4.01
C ILE A 168 7.74 -14.84 -5.25
N PRO A 169 8.26 -16.04 -5.46
CA PRO A 169 7.88 -16.87 -6.58
C PRO A 169 6.34 -16.94 -6.68
N SER A 170 5.81 -16.37 -7.73
CA SER A 170 4.39 -16.34 -8.05
C SER A 170 4.23 -16.72 -9.53
N ASN A 171 3.13 -17.40 -9.84
CA ASN A 171 2.77 -17.69 -11.23
C ASN A 171 2.24 -16.44 -11.96
N GLN A 172 2.04 -15.35 -11.24
CA GLN A 172 1.49 -14.10 -11.76
C GLN A 172 2.60 -13.07 -11.91
N LYS A 173 2.76 -12.54 -13.12
CA LYS A 173 3.71 -11.45 -13.39
C LYS A 173 3.07 -10.11 -13.06
N PRO A 174 3.87 -9.14 -12.57
CA PRO A 174 3.40 -7.79 -12.38
C PRO A 174 2.84 -7.21 -13.68
N TYR A 175 1.68 -6.59 -13.59
CA TYR A 175 1.05 -5.88 -14.71
C TYR A 175 1.89 -4.67 -15.15
N ASP A 176 2.58 -4.01 -14.24
CA ASP A 176 3.46 -2.87 -14.53
C ASP A 176 4.85 -3.12 -13.95
N ILE A 177 5.74 -3.64 -14.79
CA ILE A 177 7.08 -4.05 -14.40
C ILE A 177 7.98 -2.88 -13.95
N ASP A 178 7.70 -1.65 -14.38
CA ASP A 178 8.49 -0.48 -13.99
C ASP A 178 8.16 -0.03 -12.57
N ILE A 179 6.90 -0.18 -12.14
CA ILE A 179 6.48 0.09 -10.76
C ILE A 179 6.74 -1.14 -9.88
N TYR A 180 6.45 -2.32 -10.39
CA TYR A 180 6.48 -3.57 -9.65
C TYR A 180 7.42 -4.60 -10.31
N PRO A 181 8.74 -4.36 -10.34
CA PRO A 181 9.70 -5.31 -10.94
C PRO A 181 9.83 -6.57 -10.09
N GLU A 182 10.30 -7.66 -10.71
CA GLU A 182 10.57 -8.91 -9.99
C GLU A 182 11.66 -8.75 -8.92
N LYS A 183 12.60 -7.83 -9.14
CA LYS A 183 13.67 -7.50 -8.21
C LYS A 183 14.09 -6.06 -8.37
N GLU A 184 14.28 -5.37 -7.25
CA GLU A 184 14.82 -4.01 -7.25
C GLU A 184 15.66 -3.72 -5.99
N THR A 185 16.48 -2.68 -6.07
CA THR A 185 17.22 -2.15 -4.94
C THR A 185 16.89 -0.67 -4.79
N ILE A 186 16.35 -0.29 -3.63
CA ILE A 186 15.96 1.09 -3.33
C ILE A 186 17.01 1.69 -2.39
N ASN A 187 17.66 2.78 -2.82
CA ASN A 187 18.59 3.52 -1.98
C ASN A 187 17.80 4.35 -0.96
N ILE A 188 18.05 4.14 0.33
CA ILE A 188 17.39 4.87 1.42
C ILE A 188 17.74 6.36 1.39
N ASN A 189 18.96 6.71 0.97
CA ASN A 189 19.40 8.10 0.90
C ASN A 189 18.59 8.97 -0.05
N LYS A 190 17.79 8.35 -0.96
CA LYS A 190 16.81 9.06 -1.79
C LYS A 190 15.68 9.69 -0.95
N PHE A 191 15.49 9.24 0.30
CA PHE A 191 14.40 9.63 1.18
C PHE A 191 14.87 10.32 2.48
N ILE A 192 16.14 10.71 2.55
CA ILE A 192 16.75 11.45 3.65
C ILE A 192 17.16 12.83 3.18
#